data_809ef766a7a14b18a58bace623fee4f5
#
_entry.id   809ef766a7a14b18a58bace623fee4f5
#
_cell.length_a   1.000
_cell.length_b   1.000
_cell.length_c   1.000
_cell.angle_alpha   90.00
_cell.angle_beta   90.00
_cell.angle_gamma   90.00
#
_symmetry.space_group_name_H-M   'P 1'
#
loop_
_entity.id
_entity.type
_entity.pdbx_description
1 polymer ?
#
loop_
_entity_poly.entity_id
_entity_poly.type
_entity_poly.pdbx_seq_one_letter_code
_entity_poly.pdbx_strand_id
1 'polypeptide(L)'
;MKEHLKNFALLTGSTLIMAVGIYFFKFANNFTFGGITGFAVLVAKFTPLSASDFSFIANMLLLIIGLFVLGKKFAAQTAYSSILLSVTLSGLERIYPMSHPLTNEPLLELIFAILLPAIGSAILFNIGASSGGTDVIAMILKKYTSVDIGKGLLASDILFTIAGFFVFDIKTGLYSLLGLTMRSTLIDSLIESLNRSKYFHVVCSEPEPICEFIKNDLKRGATIVLAQGAFTGDDKYIILTVLSPNEAIKLRNFIKAHTTGAFLLISNTSEIIGKGFHSV
;
A
#
# COMPACT_ATOMS: atom_id res chain seq x y z
N MET A 1 8.45 -1.59 22.73
CA MET A 1 7.04 -1.73 23.15
C MET A 1 6.10 -0.81 22.37
N LYS A 2 6.33 0.49 22.27
CA LYS A 2 5.46 1.43 21.50
C LYS A 2 5.33 1.07 20.00
N GLU A 3 6.40 0.64 19.37
CA GLU A 3 6.41 0.28 17.94
C GLU A 3 5.63 -1.02 17.65
N HIS A 4 5.76 -2.02 18.51
CA HIS A 4 4.97 -3.25 18.40
C HIS A 4 3.47 -2.99 18.57
N LEU A 5 3.09 -2.12 19.52
CA LEU A 5 1.68 -1.75 19.72
C LEU A 5 1.13 -0.98 18.51
N LYS A 6 1.93 -0.08 17.92
CA LYS A 6 1.56 0.64 16.70
C LYS A 6 1.34 -0.31 15.53
N ASN A 7 2.27 -1.24 15.31
CA ASN A 7 2.16 -2.22 14.22
C ASN A 7 0.94 -3.14 14.40
N PHE A 8 0.67 -3.56 15.64
CA PHE A 8 -0.51 -4.36 15.94
C PHE A 8 -1.82 -3.58 15.68
N ALA A 9 -1.88 -2.33 16.09
CA ALA A 9 -3.04 -1.47 15.82
C ALA A 9 -3.25 -1.24 14.31
N LEU A 10 -2.16 -1.07 13.55
CA LEU A 10 -2.22 -0.95 12.09
C LEU A 10 -2.71 -2.26 11.44
N LEU A 11 -2.18 -3.42 11.86
CA LEU A 11 -2.64 -4.73 11.37
C LEU A 11 -4.14 -4.92 11.60
N THR A 12 -4.59 -4.66 12.81
CA THR A 12 -6.01 -4.85 13.18
C THR A 12 -6.91 -3.85 12.44
N GLY A 13 -6.59 -2.55 12.51
CA GLY A 13 -7.40 -1.50 11.92
C GLY A 13 -7.51 -1.63 10.40
N SER A 14 -6.39 -1.88 9.71
CA SER A 14 -6.40 -2.07 8.25
C SER A 14 -7.20 -3.30 7.83
N THR A 15 -7.10 -4.40 8.57
CA THR A 15 -7.87 -5.63 8.29
C THR A 15 -9.37 -5.42 8.49
N LEU A 16 -9.78 -4.70 9.53
CA LEU A 16 -11.20 -4.39 9.77
C LEU A 16 -11.78 -3.46 8.69
N ILE A 17 -11.03 -2.45 8.26
CA ILE A 17 -11.43 -1.58 7.14
C ILE A 17 -11.61 -2.42 5.85
N MET A 18 -10.71 -3.36 5.57
CA MET A 18 -10.84 -4.27 4.44
C MET A 18 -12.09 -5.13 4.55
N ALA A 19 -12.36 -5.70 5.73
CA ALA A 19 -13.52 -6.56 5.95
C ALA A 19 -14.84 -5.83 5.64
N VAL A 20 -14.96 -4.57 6.06
CA VAL A 20 -16.12 -3.72 5.76
C VAL A 20 -16.29 -3.53 4.26
N GLY A 21 -15.22 -3.16 3.56
CA GLY A 21 -15.26 -2.96 2.11
C GLY A 21 -15.61 -4.23 1.32
N ILE A 22 -15.06 -5.37 1.75
CA ILE A 22 -15.30 -6.67 1.10
C ILE A 22 -16.73 -7.14 1.38
N TYR A 23 -17.17 -7.11 2.61
CA TYR A 23 -18.46 -7.67 2.99
C TYR A 23 -19.63 -6.83 2.45
N PHE A 24 -19.68 -5.56 2.81
CA PHE A 24 -20.83 -4.71 2.52
C PHE A 24 -20.92 -4.29 1.05
N PHE A 25 -19.81 -4.10 0.38
CA PHE A 25 -19.82 -3.51 -0.96
C PHE A 25 -19.43 -4.51 -2.06
N LYS A 26 -18.45 -5.38 -1.80
CA LYS A 26 -17.95 -6.28 -2.83
C LYS A 26 -18.80 -7.54 -2.96
N PHE A 27 -19.03 -8.28 -1.85
CA PHE A 27 -19.79 -9.53 -1.86
C PHE A 27 -21.25 -9.31 -2.25
N ALA A 28 -21.88 -8.27 -1.72
CA ALA A 28 -23.26 -7.91 -2.00
C ALA A 28 -23.53 -7.61 -3.49
N ASN A 29 -22.51 -7.14 -4.23
CA ASN A 29 -22.59 -6.84 -5.66
C ASN A 29 -22.02 -7.92 -6.58
N ASN A 30 -21.58 -9.06 -6.05
CA ASN A 30 -20.93 -10.14 -6.79
C ASN A 30 -19.69 -9.69 -7.59
N PHE A 31 -18.95 -8.67 -7.11
CA PHE A 31 -17.74 -8.23 -7.79
C PHE A 31 -16.61 -9.27 -7.65
N THR A 32 -16.03 -9.71 -8.77
CA THR A 32 -15.08 -10.84 -8.84
C THR A 32 -13.60 -10.41 -8.83
N PHE A 33 -13.28 -9.13 -8.64
CA PHE A 33 -11.90 -8.67 -8.49
C PHE A 33 -11.37 -8.91 -7.06
N GLY A 34 -10.05 -8.76 -6.87
CA GLY A 34 -9.42 -8.78 -5.54
C GLY A 34 -9.09 -10.20 -5.06
N GLY A 35 -8.43 -10.95 -5.89
CA GLY A 35 -7.75 -12.18 -5.55
C GLY A 35 -8.68 -13.31 -5.10
N ILE A 36 -8.29 -13.97 -4.04
CA ILE A 36 -9.04 -15.09 -3.48
C ILE A 36 -10.47 -14.69 -3.07
N THR A 37 -10.69 -13.48 -2.58
CA THR A 37 -12.05 -13.01 -2.25
C THR A 37 -12.89 -12.77 -3.51
N GLY A 38 -12.28 -12.45 -4.66
CA GLY A 38 -12.95 -12.41 -5.96
C GLY A 38 -13.26 -13.80 -6.49
N PHE A 39 -12.30 -14.71 -6.37
CA PHE A 39 -12.50 -16.12 -6.73
C PHE A 39 -13.56 -16.78 -5.84
N ALA A 40 -13.63 -16.43 -4.57
CA ALA A 40 -14.62 -16.93 -3.64
C ALA A 40 -16.07 -16.59 -4.08
N VAL A 41 -16.30 -15.42 -4.64
CA VAL A 41 -17.60 -15.03 -5.20
C VAL A 41 -18.00 -15.94 -6.38
N LEU A 42 -17.05 -16.33 -7.21
CA LEU A 42 -17.30 -17.30 -8.30
C LEU A 42 -17.64 -18.67 -7.74
N VAL A 43 -16.86 -19.17 -6.78
CA VAL A 43 -17.07 -20.50 -6.17
C VAL A 43 -18.40 -20.59 -5.43
N ALA A 44 -18.79 -19.56 -4.69
CA ALA A 44 -20.05 -19.49 -3.98
C ALA A 44 -21.27 -19.60 -4.92
N LYS A 45 -21.12 -19.26 -6.20
CA LYS A 45 -22.20 -19.41 -7.19
C LYS A 45 -22.48 -20.89 -7.57
N PHE A 46 -21.45 -21.76 -7.49
CA PHE A 46 -21.54 -23.14 -7.94
C PHE A 46 -21.49 -24.16 -6.82
N THR A 47 -21.22 -23.73 -5.60
CA THR A 47 -21.07 -24.60 -4.42
C THR A 47 -21.91 -24.10 -3.26
N PRO A 48 -22.23 -24.94 -2.27
CA PRO A 48 -22.93 -24.54 -1.06
C PRO A 48 -22.02 -23.77 -0.07
N LEU A 49 -20.73 -23.60 -0.39
CA LEU A 49 -19.79 -22.84 0.44
C LEU A 49 -20.04 -21.34 0.29
N SER A 50 -20.05 -20.63 1.42
CA SER A 50 -20.09 -19.16 1.38
C SER A 50 -18.77 -18.60 0.83
N ALA A 51 -18.82 -17.38 0.29
CA ALA A 51 -17.61 -16.70 -0.18
C ALA A 51 -16.61 -16.48 1.00
N SER A 52 -17.11 -16.26 2.19
CA SER A 52 -16.31 -16.09 3.41
C SER A 52 -15.55 -17.37 3.78
N ASP A 53 -16.27 -18.53 3.80
CA ASP A 53 -15.70 -19.83 4.19
C ASP A 53 -14.66 -20.30 3.16
N PHE A 54 -14.97 -20.19 1.86
CA PHE A 54 -13.99 -20.50 0.81
C PHE A 54 -12.74 -19.64 0.91
N SER A 55 -12.91 -18.32 1.11
CA SER A 55 -11.78 -17.40 1.28
C SER A 55 -10.90 -17.81 2.45
N PHE A 56 -11.46 -18.25 3.57
CA PHE A 56 -10.70 -18.71 4.71
C PHE A 56 -9.81 -19.91 4.36
N ILE A 57 -10.39 -20.94 3.75
CA ILE A 57 -9.67 -22.19 3.37
C ILE A 57 -8.52 -21.84 2.41
N ALA A 58 -8.82 -21.11 1.35
CA ALA A 58 -7.83 -20.74 0.32
C ALA A 58 -6.70 -19.86 0.88
N ASN A 59 -7.03 -18.92 1.77
CA ASN A 59 -6.04 -18.09 2.45
C ASN A 59 -5.07 -18.90 3.30
N MET A 60 -5.57 -19.93 4.02
CA MET A 60 -4.71 -20.79 4.83
C MET A 60 -3.71 -21.59 3.97
N LEU A 61 -4.12 -22.07 2.80
CA LEU A 61 -3.24 -22.76 1.87
C LEU A 61 -2.13 -21.83 1.34
N LEU A 62 -2.49 -20.64 0.91
CA LEU A 62 -1.52 -19.67 0.38
C LEU A 62 -0.59 -19.10 1.45
N LEU A 63 -1.03 -19.06 2.70
CA LEU A 63 -0.19 -18.66 3.83
C LEU A 63 0.99 -19.62 4.03
N ILE A 64 0.77 -20.94 3.84
CA ILE A 64 1.83 -21.95 3.93
C ILE A 64 2.93 -21.64 2.89
N ILE A 65 2.56 -21.31 1.67
CA ILE A 65 3.51 -20.92 0.61
C ILE A 65 4.27 -19.64 1.03
N GLY A 66 3.55 -18.65 1.54
CA GLY A 66 4.12 -17.40 2.03
C GLY A 66 5.15 -17.60 3.15
N LEU A 67 4.91 -18.57 4.05
CA LEU A 67 5.85 -18.91 5.14
C LEU A 67 7.22 -19.34 4.60
N PHE A 68 7.24 -20.20 3.60
CA PHE A 68 8.48 -20.72 3.04
C PHE A 68 9.24 -19.68 2.20
N VAL A 69 8.52 -18.82 1.51
CA VAL A 69 9.11 -17.88 0.53
C VAL A 69 9.45 -16.52 1.15
N LEU A 70 8.55 -15.95 1.95
CA LEU A 70 8.66 -14.58 2.50
C LEU A 70 9.15 -14.55 3.95
N GLY A 71 9.23 -15.70 4.61
CA GLY A 71 9.81 -15.86 5.94
C GLY A 71 8.82 -15.72 7.09
N LYS A 72 9.32 -16.05 8.31
CA LYS A 72 8.47 -16.24 9.50
C LYS A 72 7.76 -14.97 9.97
N LYS A 73 8.40 -13.79 9.88
CA LYS A 73 7.81 -12.52 10.31
C LYS A 73 6.62 -12.15 9.44
N PHE A 74 6.79 -12.20 8.12
CA PHE A 74 5.71 -11.98 7.16
C PHE A 74 4.57 -12.96 7.39
N ALA A 75 4.88 -14.26 7.51
CA ALA A 75 3.87 -15.30 7.71
C ALA A 75 3.06 -15.10 8.99
N ALA A 76 3.70 -14.75 10.11
CA ALA A 76 3.00 -14.52 11.37
C ALA A 76 2.05 -13.32 11.31
N GLN A 77 2.48 -12.21 10.71
CA GLN A 77 1.64 -11.01 10.56
C GLN A 77 0.50 -11.26 9.57
N THR A 78 0.79 -11.94 8.46
CA THR A 78 -0.22 -12.30 7.46
C THR A 78 -1.21 -13.34 8.00
N ALA A 79 -0.76 -14.32 8.78
CA ALA A 79 -1.65 -15.28 9.46
C ALA A 79 -2.65 -14.55 10.37
N TYR A 80 -2.17 -13.62 11.19
CA TYR A 80 -3.05 -12.82 12.03
C TYR A 80 -4.08 -12.05 11.21
N SER A 81 -3.65 -11.30 10.18
CA SER A 81 -4.56 -10.51 9.33
C SER A 81 -5.54 -11.40 8.57
N SER A 82 -5.10 -12.54 8.00
CA SER A 82 -5.96 -13.47 7.27
C SER A 82 -7.02 -14.11 8.16
N ILE A 83 -6.64 -14.54 9.36
CA ILE A 83 -7.57 -15.12 10.33
C ILE A 83 -8.57 -14.04 10.78
N LEU A 84 -8.10 -12.86 11.16
CA LEU A 84 -8.96 -11.76 11.56
C LEU A 84 -9.94 -11.35 10.45
N LEU A 85 -9.46 -11.23 9.21
CA LEU A 85 -10.29 -10.93 8.05
C LEU A 85 -11.39 -11.98 7.89
N SER A 86 -11.02 -13.25 7.85
CA SER A 86 -11.95 -14.37 7.63
C SER A 86 -12.97 -14.49 8.76
N VAL A 87 -12.53 -14.39 10.02
CA VAL A 87 -13.45 -14.40 11.18
C VAL A 87 -14.40 -13.22 11.14
N THR A 88 -13.92 -12.04 10.76
CA THR A 88 -14.76 -10.84 10.63
C THR A 88 -15.77 -10.99 9.49
N LEU A 89 -15.36 -11.50 8.32
CA LEU A 89 -16.28 -11.75 7.21
C LEU A 89 -17.35 -12.78 7.56
N SER A 90 -16.97 -13.94 8.10
CA SER A 90 -17.92 -14.98 8.54
C SER A 90 -18.81 -14.49 9.68
N GLY A 91 -18.28 -13.67 10.58
CA GLY A 91 -19.05 -13.04 11.65
C GLY A 91 -20.09 -12.07 11.12
N LEU A 92 -19.70 -11.18 10.19
CA LEU A 92 -20.63 -10.25 9.55
C LEU A 92 -21.73 -10.99 8.78
N GLU A 93 -21.38 -12.06 8.07
CA GLU A 93 -22.34 -12.88 7.32
C GLU A 93 -23.39 -13.52 8.21
N ARG A 94 -23.03 -13.91 9.45
CA ARG A 94 -23.96 -14.51 10.43
C ARG A 94 -24.79 -13.45 11.18
N ILE A 95 -24.19 -12.30 11.53
CA ILE A 95 -24.84 -11.26 12.33
C ILE A 95 -25.74 -10.36 11.46
N TYR A 96 -25.28 -10.06 10.25
CA TYR A 96 -25.96 -9.15 9.33
C TYR A 96 -25.96 -9.74 7.90
N PRO A 97 -26.73 -10.81 7.65
CA PRO A 97 -26.78 -11.44 6.32
C PRO A 97 -27.34 -10.47 5.28
N MET A 98 -26.58 -10.23 4.22
CA MET A 98 -26.97 -9.36 3.13
C MET A 98 -27.55 -10.16 1.98
N SER A 99 -28.81 -9.89 1.62
CA SER A 99 -29.50 -10.48 0.47
C SER A 99 -29.45 -9.59 -0.79
N HIS A 100 -29.10 -8.32 -0.64
CA HIS A 100 -29.00 -7.34 -1.71
C HIS A 100 -27.98 -6.26 -1.35
N PRO A 101 -27.46 -5.48 -2.34
CA PRO A 101 -26.59 -4.34 -2.12
C PRO A 101 -27.17 -3.29 -1.17
N LEU A 102 -26.33 -2.50 -0.52
CA LEU A 102 -26.75 -1.42 0.40
C LEU A 102 -27.50 -0.30 -0.33
N THR A 103 -27.10 -0.04 -1.59
CA THR A 103 -27.70 1.01 -2.41
C THR A 103 -28.11 0.47 -3.77
N ASN A 104 -28.91 1.23 -4.53
CA ASN A 104 -29.26 0.91 -5.91
C ASN A 104 -28.24 1.49 -6.92
N GLU A 105 -27.08 1.97 -6.46
CA GLU A 105 -26.06 2.64 -7.24
C GLU A 105 -24.77 1.80 -7.33
N PRO A 106 -24.64 0.84 -8.26
CA PRO A 106 -23.52 -0.09 -8.31
C PRO A 106 -22.16 0.59 -8.47
N LEU A 107 -22.10 1.74 -9.14
CA LEU A 107 -20.84 2.48 -9.29
C LEU A 107 -20.39 3.08 -7.96
N LEU A 108 -21.31 3.62 -7.15
CA LEU A 108 -21.00 4.12 -5.82
C LEU A 108 -20.47 2.99 -4.93
N GLU A 109 -21.13 1.85 -4.95
CA GLU A 109 -20.67 0.68 -4.18
C GLU A 109 -19.34 0.13 -4.66
N LEU A 110 -19.08 0.15 -5.98
CA LEU A 110 -17.79 -0.21 -6.54
C LEU A 110 -16.65 0.67 -5.98
N ILE A 111 -16.88 1.98 -5.86
CA ILE A 111 -15.89 2.89 -5.30
C ILE A 111 -15.51 2.47 -3.87
N PHE A 112 -16.48 2.17 -3.01
CA PHE A 112 -16.19 1.72 -1.64
C PHE A 112 -15.62 0.30 -1.59
N ALA A 113 -16.05 -0.60 -2.49
CA ALA A 113 -15.48 -1.94 -2.66
C ALA A 113 -14.00 -1.91 -3.08
N ILE A 114 -13.55 -0.82 -3.70
CA ILE A 114 -12.14 -0.59 -4.08
C ILE A 114 -11.38 0.14 -2.97
N LEU A 115 -11.89 1.31 -2.53
CA LEU A 115 -11.18 2.22 -1.62
C LEU A 115 -10.85 1.55 -0.29
N LEU A 116 -11.82 0.95 0.38
CA LEU A 116 -11.62 0.41 1.72
C LEU A 116 -10.61 -0.76 1.72
N PRO A 117 -10.73 -1.78 0.84
CA PRO A 117 -9.73 -2.82 0.76
C PRO A 117 -8.37 -2.34 0.27
N ALA A 118 -8.30 -1.36 -0.66
CA ALA A 118 -7.04 -0.85 -1.14
C ALA A 118 -6.26 -0.11 -0.06
N ILE A 119 -6.93 0.73 0.75
CA ILE A 119 -6.32 1.41 1.91
C ILE A 119 -5.78 0.37 2.89
N GLY A 120 -6.58 -0.63 3.26
CA GLY A 120 -6.17 -1.69 4.17
C GLY A 120 -4.98 -2.49 3.62
N SER A 121 -5.04 -2.94 2.36
CA SER A 121 -3.95 -3.68 1.70
C SER A 121 -2.67 -2.85 1.64
N ALA A 122 -2.73 -1.57 1.25
CA ALA A 122 -1.56 -0.70 1.18
C ALA A 122 -0.87 -0.54 2.54
N ILE A 123 -1.64 -0.39 3.63
CA ILE A 123 -1.09 -0.33 4.99
C ILE A 123 -0.44 -1.67 5.37
N LEU A 124 -1.10 -2.81 5.10
CA LEU A 124 -0.53 -4.14 5.37
C LEU A 124 0.78 -4.35 4.61
N PHE A 125 0.81 -4.08 3.32
CA PHE A 125 2.03 -4.21 2.50
C PHE A 125 3.17 -3.32 3.00
N ASN A 126 2.85 -2.09 3.42
CA ASN A 126 3.84 -1.15 3.93
C ASN A 126 4.50 -1.60 5.24
N ILE A 127 3.81 -2.38 6.07
CA ILE A 127 4.37 -2.95 7.31
C ILE A 127 4.93 -4.37 7.13
N GLY A 128 5.00 -4.86 5.88
CA GLY A 128 5.52 -6.18 5.54
C GLY A 128 4.58 -7.32 5.89
N ALA A 129 3.27 -7.10 5.73
CA ALA A 129 2.21 -8.09 5.90
C ALA A 129 1.28 -8.10 4.68
N SER A 130 0.32 -9.01 4.65
CA SER A 130 -0.76 -9.05 3.66
C SER A 130 -2.07 -9.54 4.28
N SER A 131 -3.16 -9.46 3.53
CA SER A 131 -4.44 -10.06 3.94
C SER A 131 -4.52 -11.57 3.66
N GLY A 132 -3.48 -12.16 3.08
CA GLY A 132 -3.47 -13.52 2.54
C GLY A 132 -3.86 -13.56 1.06
N GLY A 133 -4.21 -14.74 0.57
CA GLY A 133 -4.67 -14.90 -0.80
C GLY A 133 -3.62 -14.54 -1.86
N THR A 134 -4.08 -14.03 -2.99
CA THR A 134 -3.21 -13.59 -4.09
C THR A 134 -2.31 -12.43 -3.71
N ASP A 135 -2.58 -11.71 -2.63
CA ASP A 135 -1.68 -10.71 -2.07
C ASP A 135 -0.30 -11.31 -1.74
N VAL A 136 -0.26 -12.59 -1.28
CA VAL A 136 0.99 -13.33 -1.05
C VAL A 136 1.75 -13.54 -2.36
N ILE A 137 1.04 -13.85 -3.46
CA ILE A 137 1.63 -14.01 -4.80
C ILE A 137 2.25 -12.69 -5.26
N ALA A 138 1.53 -11.57 -5.11
CA ALA A 138 2.04 -10.24 -5.46
C ALA A 138 3.30 -9.88 -4.66
N MET A 139 3.34 -10.21 -3.36
CA MET A 139 4.53 -10.00 -2.52
C MET A 139 5.71 -10.89 -2.92
N ILE A 140 5.45 -12.12 -3.37
CA ILE A 140 6.49 -13.00 -3.94
C ILE A 140 7.04 -12.40 -5.24
N LEU A 141 6.17 -11.94 -6.14
CA LEU A 141 6.58 -11.26 -7.37
C LEU A 141 7.44 -10.02 -7.05
N LYS A 142 7.00 -9.16 -6.14
CA LYS A 142 7.79 -7.98 -5.70
C LYS A 142 9.15 -8.38 -5.15
N LYS A 143 9.26 -9.49 -4.42
CA LYS A 143 10.53 -9.96 -3.85
C LYS A 143 11.55 -10.38 -4.92
N TYR A 144 11.11 -11.03 -5.99
CA TYR A 144 11.99 -11.62 -7.00
C TYR A 144 12.06 -10.82 -8.31
N THR A 145 11.25 -9.77 -8.43
CA THR A 145 11.20 -8.91 -9.63
C THR A 145 11.12 -7.44 -9.21
N SER A 146 11.27 -6.53 -10.19
CA SER A 146 11.06 -5.08 -9.99
C SER A 146 9.60 -4.66 -10.18
N VAL A 147 8.66 -5.60 -10.22
CA VAL A 147 7.25 -5.32 -10.45
C VAL A 147 6.61 -4.74 -9.19
N ASP A 148 5.82 -3.68 -9.35
CA ASP A 148 5.05 -3.09 -8.26
C ASP A 148 3.97 -4.07 -7.77
N ILE A 149 3.57 -3.94 -6.51
CA ILE A 149 2.62 -4.85 -5.87
C ILE A 149 1.26 -4.82 -6.58
N GLY A 150 0.77 -3.63 -6.94
CA GLY A 150 -0.50 -3.50 -7.64
C GLY A 150 -0.49 -4.16 -9.02
N LYS A 151 0.60 -4.03 -9.78
CA LYS A 151 0.78 -4.74 -11.06
C LYS A 151 0.83 -6.26 -10.85
N GLY A 152 1.46 -6.72 -9.78
CA GLY A 152 1.45 -8.13 -9.38
C GLY A 152 0.05 -8.64 -9.07
N LEU A 153 -0.75 -7.84 -8.35
CA LEU A 153 -2.16 -8.14 -8.08
C LEU A 153 -3.00 -8.18 -9.36
N LEU A 154 -2.79 -7.22 -10.27
CA LEU A 154 -3.49 -7.22 -11.55
C LEU A 154 -3.21 -8.50 -12.34
N ALA A 155 -1.95 -8.91 -12.42
CA ALA A 155 -1.54 -10.11 -13.15
C ALA A 155 -2.10 -11.40 -12.51
N SER A 156 -2.16 -11.48 -11.17
CA SER A 156 -2.68 -12.66 -10.47
C SER A 156 -4.21 -12.76 -10.52
N ASP A 157 -4.91 -11.63 -10.56
CA ASP A 157 -6.36 -11.60 -10.38
C ASP A 157 -7.15 -11.51 -11.69
N ILE A 158 -6.48 -11.20 -12.81
CA ILE A 158 -7.14 -10.94 -14.10
C ILE A 158 -7.98 -12.15 -14.59
N LEU A 159 -7.49 -13.36 -14.38
CA LEU A 159 -8.20 -14.58 -14.80
C LEU A 159 -9.53 -14.75 -14.08
N PHE A 160 -9.55 -14.52 -12.76
CA PHE A 160 -10.76 -14.60 -11.96
C PHE A 160 -11.76 -13.50 -12.34
N THR A 161 -11.24 -12.32 -12.65
CA THR A 161 -12.07 -11.18 -13.05
C THR A 161 -12.70 -11.44 -14.42
N ILE A 162 -11.96 -11.99 -15.38
CA ILE A 162 -12.51 -12.40 -16.71
C ILE A 162 -13.55 -13.50 -16.53
N ALA A 163 -13.34 -14.48 -15.66
CA ALA A 163 -14.31 -15.52 -15.39
C ALA A 163 -15.67 -14.96 -14.92
N GLY A 164 -15.65 -13.80 -14.26
CA GLY A 164 -16.86 -13.09 -13.82
C GLY A 164 -17.83 -12.75 -14.96
N PHE A 165 -17.32 -12.47 -16.18
CA PHE A 165 -18.17 -12.22 -17.36
C PHE A 165 -18.99 -13.43 -17.80
N PHE A 166 -18.48 -14.64 -17.55
CA PHE A 166 -19.13 -15.89 -17.94
C PHE A 166 -20.06 -16.45 -16.85
N VAL A 167 -19.77 -16.11 -15.59
CA VAL A 167 -20.51 -16.62 -14.42
C VAL A 167 -21.69 -15.73 -14.04
N PHE A 168 -21.51 -14.42 -14.17
CA PHE A 168 -22.52 -13.41 -13.90
C PHE A 168 -22.95 -12.73 -15.22
N ASP A 169 -23.39 -11.51 -15.13
CA ASP A 169 -23.74 -10.69 -16.29
C ASP A 169 -22.57 -9.82 -16.79
N ILE A 170 -22.70 -9.29 -18.00
CA ILE A 170 -21.70 -8.41 -18.63
C ILE A 170 -21.45 -7.16 -17.75
N LYS A 171 -22.50 -6.61 -17.14
CA LYS A 171 -22.41 -5.42 -16.28
C LYS A 171 -21.53 -5.69 -15.06
N THR A 172 -21.75 -6.79 -14.36
CA THR A 172 -20.94 -7.23 -13.22
C THR A 172 -19.49 -7.52 -13.64
N GLY A 173 -19.28 -8.15 -14.79
CA GLY A 173 -17.94 -8.38 -15.35
C GLY A 173 -17.20 -7.08 -15.64
N LEU A 174 -17.85 -6.08 -16.27
CA LEU A 174 -17.27 -4.77 -16.56
C LEU A 174 -16.91 -4.02 -15.27
N TYR A 175 -17.80 -4.01 -14.28
CA TYR A 175 -17.49 -3.42 -12.97
C TYR A 175 -16.32 -4.12 -12.27
N SER A 176 -16.24 -5.44 -12.39
CA SER A 176 -15.12 -6.20 -11.81
C SER A 176 -13.80 -5.90 -12.49
N LEU A 177 -13.78 -5.75 -13.81
CA LEU A 177 -12.58 -5.35 -14.56
C LEU A 177 -12.14 -3.93 -14.22
N LEU A 178 -13.10 -2.99 -14.14
CA LEU A 178 -12.83 -1.62 -13.69
C LEU A 178 -12.32 -1.63 -12.25
N GLY A 179 -12.93 -2.42 -11.38
CA GLY A 179 -12.52 -2.57 -9.98
C GLY A 179 -11.10 -3.11 -9.83
N LEU A 180 -10.72 -4.12 -10.62
CA LEU A 180 -9.38 -4.67 -10.61
C LEU A 180 -8.33 -3.64 -11.02
N THR A 181 -8.54 -2.94 -12.12
CA THR A 181 -7.59 -1.94 -12.63
C THR A 181 -7.44 -0.75 -11.66
N MET A 182 -8.56 -0.23 -11.16
CA MET A 182 -8.54 0.88 -10.19
C MET A 182 -7.90 0.46 -8.87
N ARG A 183 -8.24 -0.72 -8.32
CA ARG A 183 -7.64 -1.23 -7.09
C ARG A 183 -6.13 -1.38 -7.21
N SER A 184 -5.66 -1.97 -8.30
CA SER A 184 -4.24 -2.18 -8.60
C SER A 184 -3.47 -0.86 -8.58
N THR A 185 -3.91 0.12 -9.38
CA THR A 185 -3.29 1.45 -9.46
C THR A 185 -3.36 2.20 -8.13
N LEU A 186 -4.48 2.11 -7.42
CA LEU A 186 -4.67 2.79 -6.15
C LEU A 186 -3.75 2.23 -5.06
N ILE A 187 -3.55 0.91 -5.00
CA ILE A 187 -2.64 0.28 -4.03
C ILE A 187 -1.21 0.79 -4.23
N ASP A 188 -0.69 0.80 -5.47
CA ASP A 188 0.66 1.31 -5.76
C ASP A 188 0.79 2.78 -5.38
N SER A 189 -0.18 3.62 -5.74
CA SER A 189 -0.20 5.05 -5.39
C SER A 189 -0.26 5.29 -3.88
N LEU A 190 -1.01 4.46 -3.14
CA LEU A 190 -1.08 4.55 -1.68
C LEU A 190 0.23 4.11 -1.02
N ILE A 191 0.84 3.01 -1.46
CA ILE A 191 2.15 2.55 -0.96
C ILE A 191 3.21 3.61 -1.21
N GLU A 192 3.26 4.18 -2.41
CA GLU A 192 4.16 5.28 -2.75
C GLU A 192 3.93 6.49 -1.82
N SER A 193 2.68 6.86 -1.59
CA SER A 193 2.32 7.97 -0.71
C SER A 193 2.71 7.74 0.76
N LEU A 194 2.57 6.51 1.26
CA LEU A 194 2.97 6.13 2.62
C LEU A 194 4.49 6.17 2.82
N ASN A 195 5.27 5.87 1.77
CA ASN A 195 6.74 5.84 1.79
C ASN A 195 7.37 7.16 1.31
N ARG A 196 6.55 8.17 1.02
CA ARG A 196 7.04 9.44 0.46
C ARG A 196 8.03 10.13 1.38
N SER A 197 9.21 10.41 0.83
CA SER A 197 10.25 11.27 1.39
C SER A 197 10.52 12.44 0.47
N LYS A 198 11.26 13.42 0.95
CA LYS A 198 11.65 14.61 0.20
C LYS A 198 13.15 14.60 -0.01
N TYR A 199 13.58 14.63 -1.27
CA TYR A 199 14.95 14.80 -1.66
C TYR A 199 15.23 16.28 -1.93
N PHE A 200 16.24 16.81 -1.25
CA PHE A 200 16.64 18.20 -1.33
C PHE A 200 17.94 18.33 -2.11
N HIS A 201 17.95 19.24 -3.07
CA HIS A 201 19.12 19.88 -3.62
C HIS A 201 19.11 21.34 -3.15
N VAL A 202 20.05 21.70 -2.29
CA VAL A 202 20.18 23.09 -1.83
C VAL A 202 21.47 23.64 -2.40
N VAL A 203 21.38 24.64 -3.26
CA VAL A 203 22.53 25.38 -3.81
C VAL A 203 22.70 26.67 -3.01
N CYS A 204 23.86 26.83 -2.35
CA CYS A 204 24.16 27.99 -1.49
C CYS A 204 25.64 28.36 -1.56
N SER A 205 25.98 29.54 -1.03
CA SER A 205 27.38 29.98 -0.88
C SER A 205 27.97 29.58 0.49
N GLU A 206 27.12 29.46 1.51
CA GLU A 206 27.50 29.11 2.88
C GLU A 206 26.77 27.84 3.31
N PRO A 207 27.40 26.66 3.24
CA PRO A 207 26.73 25.39 3.55
C PRO A 207 26.69 25.07 5.06
N GLU A 208 27.59 25.66 5.88
CA GLU A 208 27.80 25.30 7.28
C GLU A 208 26.51 25.42 8.11
N PRO A 209 25.78 26.55 8.13
CA PRO A 209 24.59 26.69 8.97
C PRO A 209 23.49 25.67 8.63
N ILE A 210 23.35 25.38 7.32
CA ILE A 210 22.35 24.43 6.82
C ILE A 210 22.73 23.01 7.22
N CYS A 211 24.01 22.64 7.09
CA CYS A 211 24.52 21.33 7.45
C CYS A 211 24.46 21.09 8.96
N GLU A 212 24.76 22.11 9.77
CA GLU A 212 24.61 22.02 11.23
C GLU A 212 23.15 21.78 11.63
N PHE A 213 22.21 22.51 11.05
CA PHE A 213 20.78 22.30 11.28
C PHE A 213 20.33 20.88 10.88
N ILE A 214 20.77 20.37 9.70
CA ILE A 214 20.46 19.01 9.26
C ILE A 214 21.00 17.97 10.25
N LYS A 215 22.25 18.15 10.69
CA LYS A 215 22.94 17.20 11.59
C LYS A 215 22.40 17.25 13.02
N ASN A 216 22.25 18.44 13.59
CA ASN A 216 21.99 18.63 15.03
C ASN A 216 20.49 18.62 15.34
N ASP A 217 19.66 19.29 14.53
CA ASP A 217 18.23 19.43 14.76
C ASP A 217 17.41 18.31 14.12
N LEU A 218 17.74 17.97 12.87
CA LEU A 218 17.00 16.94 12.13
C LEU A 218 17.61 15.53 12.35
N LYS A 219 18.85 15.43 12.85
CA LYS A 219 19.60 14.17 13.03
C LYS A 219 19.66 13.32 11.76
N ARG A 220 19.90 14.00 10.64
CA ARG A 220 19.98 13.40 9.31
C ARG A 220 21.37 13.60 8.69
N GLY A 221 21.70 12.75 7.73
CA GLY A 221 22.88 12.89 6.90
C GLY A 221 22.68 13.89 5.78
N ALA A 222 23.76 14.56 5.40
CA ALA A 222 23.84 15.36 4.19
C ALA A 222 25.16 15.13 3.47
N THR A 223 25.15 15.28 2.16
CA THR A 223 26.36 15.25 1.33
C THR A 223 26.55 16.63 0.72
N ILE A 224 27.79 17.17 0.82
CA ILE A 224 28.16 18.45 0.23
C ILE A 224 28.96 18.16 -1.04
N VAL A 225 28.60 18.81 -2.14
CA VAL A 225 29.33 18.80 -3.41
C VAL A 225 29.76 20.22 -3.72
N LEU A 226 31.07 20.41 -4.00
CA LEU A 226 31.60 21.68 -4.47
C LEU A 226 31.16 21.90 -5.92
N ALA A 227 30.66 23.08 -6.22
CA ALA A 227 30.15 23.46 -7.53
C ALA A 227 30.60 24.90 -7.87
N GLN A 228 30.46 25.30 -9.12
CA GLN A 228 30.76 26.63 -9.56
C GLN A 228 29.56 27.25 -10.29
N GLY A 229 29.23 28.47 -10.00
CA GLY A 229 28.20 29.20 -10.69
C GLY A 229 28.61 29.50 -12.15
N ALA A 230 27.88 28.93 -13.11
CA ALA A 230 28.21 29.05 -14.53
C ALA A 230 28.18 30.50 -15.06
N PHE A 231 27.39 31.37 -14.45
CA PHE A 231 27.25 32.76 -14.87
C PHE A 231 28.24 33.70 -14.19
N THR A 232 28.44 33.52 -12.86
CA THR A 232 29.31 34.43 -12.09
C THR A 232 30.73 33.89 -11.90
N GLY A 233 30.93 32.57 -12.05
CA GLY A 233 32.21 31.91 -11.72
C GLY A 233 32.42 31.71 -10.24
N ASP A 234 31.49 32.10 -9.37
CA ASP A 234 31.62 31.98 -7.91
C ASP A 234 31.53 30.53 -7.45
N ASP A 235 32.27 30.23 -6.38
CA ASP A 235 32.16 28.92 -5.70
C ASP A 235 30.76 28.78 -5.04
N LYS A 236 30.16 27.64 -5.26
CA LYS A 236 28.88 27.24 -4.70
C LYS A 236 28.97 25.85 -4.09
N TYR A 237 28.05 25.56 -3.21
CA TYR A 237 27.91 24.25 -2.59
C TYR A 237 26.53 23.68 -2.87
N ILE A 238 26.48 22.39 -3.23
CA ILE A 238 25.22 21.67 -3.39
C ILE A 238 25.09 20.72 -2.20
N ILE A 239 24.10 20.93 -1.36
CA ILE A 239 23.78 20.06 -0.24
C ILE A 239 22.70 19.09 -0.69
N LEU A 240 22.99 17.80 -0.62
CA LEU A 240 22.07 16.69 -0.93
C LEU A 240 21.63 16.05 0.36
N THR A 241 20.32 15.99 0.61
CA THR A 241 19.77 15.30 1.79
C THR A 241 18.38 14.74 1.51
N VAL A 242 18.01 13.68 2.23
CA VAL A 242 16.69 13.08 2.17
C VAL A 242 16.03 13.18 3.53
N LEU A 243 14.79 13.66 3.53
CA LEU A 243 14.04 14.01 4.74
C LEU A 243 12.62 13.46 4.66
N SER A 244 12.05 13.17 5.83
CA SER A 244 10.61 12.95 5.95
C SER A 244 9.83 14.25 5.62
N PRO A 245 8.54 14.18 5.28
CA PRO A 245 7.73 15.36 4.96
C PRO A 245 7.75 16.43 6.07
N ASN A 246 7.73 16.02 7.34
CA ASN A 246 7.76 16.93 8.49
C ASN A 246 9.13 17.62 8.66
N GLU A 247 10.23 16.87 8.49
CA GLU A 247 11.60 17.41 8.53
C GLU A 247 11.84 18.36 7.35
N ALA A 248 11.30 18.04 6.19
CA ALA A 248 11.38 18.88 4.99
C ALA A 248 10.77 20.28 5.20
N ILE A 249 9.64 20.34 5.91
CA ILE A 249 9.02 21.64 6.26
C ILE A 249 9.95 22.44 7.16
N LYS A 250 10.58 21.79 8.17
CA LYS A 250 11.51 22.46 9.09
C LYS A 250 12.73 23.00 8.35
N LEU A 251 13.38 22.19 7.52
CA LEU A 251 14.55 22.61 6.75
C LEU A 251 14.21 23.76 5.79
N ARG A 252 13.11 23.68 5.05
CA ARG A 252 12.66 24.73 4.16
C ARG A 252 12.45 26.05 4.90
N ASN A 253 11.81 26.01 6.06
CA ASN A 253 11.56 27.21 6.87
C ASN A 253 12.86 27.81 7.44
N PHE A 254 13.79 26.94 7.89
CA PHE A 254 15.11 27.34 8.35
C PHE A 254 15.89 28.09 7.25
N ILE A 255 15.99 27.50 6.06
CA ILE A 255 16.72 28.09 4.94
C ILE A 255 16.11 29.44 4.54
N LYS A 256 14.77 29.52 4.48
CA LYS A 256 14.09 30.80 4.16
C LYS A 256 14.34 31.90 5.18
N ALA A 257 14.53 31.55 6.44
CA ALA A 257 14.73 32.52 7.51
C ALA A 257 16.21 32.96 7.68
N HIS A 258 17.17 32.10 7.36
CA HIS A 258 18.56 32.30 7.73
C HIS A 258 19.53 32.39 6.53
N THR A 259 19.08 32.08 5.31
CA THR A 259 19.98 32.06 4.16
C THR A 259 19.43 32.87 3.01
N THR A 260 20.08 33.99 2.71
CA THR A 260 19.79 34.83 1.52
C THR A 260 20.47 34.22 0.29
N GLY A 261 19.73 34.06 -0.80
CA GLY A 261 20.28 33.62 -2.10
C GLY A 261 20.45 32.10 -2.25
N ALA A 262 19.97 31.29 -1.31
CA ALA A 262 19.95 29.84 -1.50
C ALA A 262 18.82 29.42 -2.47
N PHE A 263 19.16 28.53 -3.41
CA PHE A 263 18.20 27.92 -4.33
C PHE A 263 17.88 26.50 -3.84
N LEU A 264 16.58 26.19 -3.72
CA LEU A 264 16.11 24.88 -3.29
C LEU A 264 15.32 24.20 -4.40
N LEU A 265 15.75 22.98 -4.75
CA LEU A 265 14.96 22.03 -5.51
C LEU A 265 14.51 20.91 -4.57
N ILE A 266 13.20 20.69 -4.48
CA ILE A 266 12.62 19.64 -3.61
C ILE A 266 11.84 18.67 -4.49
N SER A 267 12.28 17.44 -4.53
CA SER A 267 11.63 16.35 -5.28
C SER A 267 11.00 15.34 -4.32
N ASN A 268 9.94 14.69 -4.76
CA ASN A 268 9.39 13.53 -4.06
C ASN A 268 10.22 12.30 -4.42
N THR A 269 10.45 11.44 -3.43
CA THR A 269 11.02 10.11 -3.64
C THR A 269 10.33 9.12 -2.71
N SER A 270 10.06 7.92 -3.18
CA SER A 270 9.41 6.85 -2.43
C SER A 270 10.32 5.64 -2.23
N GLU A 271 11.38 5.52 -3.03
CA GLU A 271 12.37 4.46 -2.91
C GLU A 271 13.71 5.03 -2.43
N ILE A 272 14.11 4.63 -1.22
CA ILE A 272 15.40 5.00 -0.63
C ILE A 272 15.99 3.77 0.04
N ILE A 273 17.15 3.36 -0.46
CA ILE A 273 17.91 2.24 0.10
C ILE A 273 19.12 2.82 0.82
N GLY A 274 19.20 2.63 2.14
CA GLY A 274 20.34 3.10 2.92
C GLY A 274 20.11 3.12 4.42
N LYS A 275 21.20 3.34 5.17
CA LYS A 275 21.16 3.39 6.64
C LYS A 275 20.28 4.56 7.12
N GLY A 276 19.24 4.24 7.89
CA GLY A 276 18.28 5.23 8.41
C GLY A 276 16.99 5.37 7.59
N PHE A 277 16.89 4.67 6.47
CA PHE A 277 15.68 4.47 5.67
C PHE A 277 15.34 2.98 5.60
N HIS A 278 14.26 2.60 4.92
CA HIS A 278 13.87 1.20 4.84
C HIS A 278 15.02 0.35 4.28
N SER A 279 15.47 -0.64 5.06
CA SER A 279 16.34 -1.71 4.56
C SER A 279 15.45 -2.70 3.80
N VAL A 280 15.85 -3.02 2.58
CA VAL A 280 15.28 -4.14 1.82
C VAL A 280 15.51 -5.45 2.58
#